data_0ce07c562ed54829f69d9dc314cc7e1b
#
_entry.id   0ce07c562ed54829f69d9dc314cc7e1b
#
_cell.length_a   1.000
_cell.length_b   1.000
_cell.length_c   1.000
_cell.angle_alpha   90.00
_cell.angle_beta   90.00
_cell.angle_gamma   90.00
#
_symmetry.space_group_name_H-M   'P 1'
#
loop_
_entity.id
_entity.type
_entity.pdbx_description
1 polymer ?
#
loop_
_entity_poly.entity_id
_entity_poly.type
_entity_poly.pdbx_seq_one_letter_code
_entity_poly.pdbx_strand_id
1 'polypeptide(L)'
;ISTYVAMLMLDMSLFRPNFHCGIIDKTLVDGTGKIGKIELAYRSLDYVPDAPTEEDLALAELGRLIKGEIQARPSKTTVSFSNGSKITAGTSLRGGTFQFLHVSELGYVAAHAPLRAREIVTGAMNAVSKDGVIVRESTHEGGKFGLNYEMTKASMEMVGKPLSSLDWKFFFFPWWKNPEYFLEADDEHGCSFPEDLQKYFED
;
A
#
# COMPACT_ATOMS: atom_id res chain seq x y z
N ILE A 1 -3.40 -5.07 -1.73
CA ILE A 1 -2.96 -4.19 -0.63
C ILE A 1 -2.56 -2.83 -1.17
N SER A 2 -1.61 -2.73 -2.10
CA SER A 2 -1.07 -1.46 -2.62
C SER A 2 -2.15 -0.50 -3.15
N THR A 3 -3.19 -1.02 -3.82
CA THR A 3 -4.31 -0.19 -4.29
C THR A 3 -5.11 0.39 -3.13
N TYR A 4 -5.41 -0.40 -2.10
CA TYR A 4 -6.08 0.07 -0.90
C TYR A 4 -5.29 1.20 -0.20
N VAL A 5 -3.97 1.01 -0.04
CA VAL A 5 -3.11 2.03 0.57
C VAL A 5 -3.10 3.32 -0.27
N ALA A 6 -3.06 3.20 -1.60
CA ALA A 6 -3.12 4.35 -2.51
C ALA A 6 -4.45 5.13 -2.36
N MET A 7 -5.58 4.42 -2.21
CA MET A 7 -6.88 5.06 -1.98
C MET A 7 -6.94 5.75 -0.62
N LEU A 8 -6.39 5.12 0.43
CA LEU A 8 -6.31 5.73 1.75
C LEU A 8 -5.43 6.99 1.76
N MET A 9 -4.32 7.00 0.99
CA MET A 9 -3.48 8.19 0.79
C MET A 9 -4.25 9.31 0.09
N LEU A 10 -5.04 8.98 -0.93
CA LEU A 10 -5.90 9.94 -1.62
C LEU A 10 -6.91 10.55 -0.66
N ASP A 11 -7.65 9.73 0.07
CA ASP A 11 -8.64 10.16 1.06
C ASP A 11 -8.01 11.12 2.08
N MET A 12 -6.92 10.72 2.71
CA MET A 12 -6.22 11.58 3.68
C MET A 12 -5.71 12.89 3.07
N SER A 13 -5.26 12.87 1.81
CA SER A 13 -4.76 14.06 1.12
C SER A 13 -5.90 15.02 0.74
N LEU A 14 -7.10 14.51 0.48
CA LEU A 14 -8.27 15.34 0.18
C LEU A 14 -8.81 16.02 1.46
N PHE A 15 -8.94 15.27 2.54
CA PHE A 15 -9.62 15.77 3.75
C PHE A 15 -8.70 16.33 4.84
N ARG A 16 -7.38 16.28 4.66
CA ARG A 16 -6.39 16.86 5.56
C ARG A 16 -5.48 17.83 4.80
N PRO A 17 -5.53 19.12 5.06
CA PRO A 17 -4.66 20.09 4.38
C PRO A 17 -3.19 19.90 4.77
N ASN A 18 -2.30 20.19 3.83
CA ASN A 18 -0.84 20.05 3.97
C ASN A 18 -0.38 18.63 4.35
N PHE A 19 -1.13 17.61 3.92
CA PHE A 19 -0.84 16.21 4.21
C PHE A 19 0.06 15.61 3.12
N HIS A 20 1.30 15.28 3.49
CA HIS A 20 2.29 14.77 2.55
C HIS A 20 2.44 13.26 2.65
N CYS A 21 2.21 12.58 1.54
CA CYS A 21 2.40 11.13 1.39
C CYS A 21 3.61 10.80 0.53
N GLY A 22 4.33 9.76 0.92
CA GLY A 22 5.43 9.17 0.13
C GLY A 22 5.12 7.75 -0.28
N ILE A 23 5.42 7.38 -1.53
CA ILE A 23 5.35 6.01 -2.04
C ILE A 23 6.76 5.60 -2.47
N ILE A 24 7.33 4.59 -1.83
CA ILE A 24 8.59 3.97 -2.20
C ILE A 24 8.30 2.62 -2.83
N ASP A 25 8.89 2.35 -3.99
CA ASP A 25 8.72 1.09 -4.69
C ASP A 25 10.08 0.54 -5.17
N LYS A 26 10.07 -0.74 -5.61
CA LYS A 26 11.26 -1.40 -6.15
C LYS A 26 11.83 -0.66 -7.36
N THR A 27 10.97 -0.12 -8.24
CA THR A 27 11.37 0.75 -9.36
C THR A 27 10.55 2.04 -9.39
N LEU A 28 11.05 3.05 -10.09
CA LEU A 28 10.29 4.28 -10.29
C LEU A 28 9.05 4.05 -11.16
N VAL A 29 9.10 3.09 -12.09
CA VAL A 29 7.97 2.73 -12.95
C VAL A 29 6.82 2.18 -12.11
N ASP A 30 7.10 1.25 -11.19
CA ASP A 30 6.08 0.69 -10.30
C ASP A 30 5.47 1.79 -9.39
N GLY A 31 6.30 2.67 -8.87
CA GLY A 31 5.85 3.83 -8.08
C GLY A 31 4.96 4.78 -8.88
N THR A 32 5.33 5.09 -10.13
CA THR A 32 4.49 5.94 -11.01
C THR A 32 3.19 5.26 -11.41
N GLY A 33 3.16 3.92 -11.51
CA GLY A 33 1.92 3.16 -11.70
C GLY A 33 0.93 3.37 -10.55
N LYS A 34 1.41 3.49 -9.31
CA LYS A 34 0.55 3.83 -8.15
C LYS A 34 0.04 5.26 -8.21
N ILE A 35 0.87 6.23 -8.66
CA ILE A 35 0.44 7.61 -8.92
C ILE A 35 -0.69 7.64 -9.97
N GLY A 36 -0.57 6.87 -11.07
CA GLY A 36 -1.62 6.75 -12.07
C GLY A 36 -2.95 6.21 -11.53
N LYS A 37 -2.91 5.26 -10.58
CA LYS A 37 -4.12 4.76 -9.91
C LYS A 37 -4.78 5.84 -9.04
N ILE A 38 -4.00 6.63 -8.31
CA ILE A 38 -4.49 7.74 -7.50
C ILE A 38 -5.11 8.82 -8.40
N GLU A 39 -4.47 9.15 -9.50
CA GLU A 39 -4.99 10.10 -10.48
C GLU A 39 -6.32 9.61 -11.09
N LEU A 40 -6.38 8.34 -11.48
CA LEU A 40 -7.60 7.73 -11.99
C LEU A 40 -8.72 7.79 -10.96
N ALA A 41 -8.46 7.40 -9.71
CA ALA A 41 -9.45 7.43 -8.65
C ALA A 41 -9.97 8.86 -8.39
N TYR A 42 -9.08 9.86 -8.32
CA TYR A 42 -9.48 11.24 -8.19
C TYR A 42 -10.35 11.71 -9.37
N ARG A 43 -9.98 11.36 -10.61
CA ARG A 43 -10.76 11.70 -11.81
C ARG A 43 -12.16 11.06 -11.78
N SER A 44 -12.27 9.86 -11.22
CA SER A 44 -13.51 9.08 -11.17
C SER A 44 -14.44 9.46 -10.01
N LEU A 45 -14.09 10.43 -9.16
CA LEU A 45 -14.93 10.83 -8.02
C LEU A 45 -16.35 11.29 -8.44
N ASP A 46 -16.48 11.89 -9.62
CA ASP A 46 -17.77 12.36 -10.17
C ASP A 46 -18.27 11.50 -11.32
N TYR A 47 -17.80 10.25 -11.41
CA TYR A 47 -18.26 9.31 -12.44
C TYR A 47 -19.73 8.93 -12.22
N VAL A 48 -20.48 8.91 -13.31
CA VAL A 48 -21.89 8.47 -13.37
C VAL A 48 -21.95 7.29 -14.33
N PRO A 49 -22.39 6.11 -13.90
CA PRO A 49 -22.57 4.96 -14.79
C PRO A 49 -23.72 5.17 -15.79
N ASP A 50 -23.79 4.34 -16.84
CA ASP A 50 -24.81 4.47 -17.90
C ASP A 50 -26.25 4.29 -17.38
N ALA A 51 -26.43 3.50 -16.31
CA ALA A 51 -27.73 3.30 -15.64
C ALA A 51 -27.58 3.61 -14.14
N PRO A 52 -27.54 4.89 -13.75
CA PRO A 52 -27.25 5.30 -12.39
C PRO A 52 -28.42 5.06 -11.44
N THR A 53 -28.11 4.65 -10.22
CA THR A 53 -29.02 4.71 -9.08
C THR A 53 -29.05 6.12 -8.47
N GLU A 54 -29.99 6.39 -7.57
CA GLU A 54 -30.00 7.66 -6.79
C GLU A 54 -28.71 7.82 -5.98
N GLU A 55 -28.18 6.72 -5.44
CA GLU A 55 -26.91 6.73 -4.69
C GLU A 55 -25.73 7.11 -5.59
N ASP A 56 -25.64 6.55 -6.82
CA ASP A 56 -24.60 6.91 -7.78
C ASP A 56 -24.62 8.40 -8.14
N LEU A 57 -25.81 8.96 -8.31
CA LEU A 57 -25.95 10.39 -8.60
C LEU A 57 -25.55 11.26 -7.41
N ALA A 58 -25.89 10.86 -6.19
CA ALA A 58 -25.51 11.57 -4.98
C ALA A 58 -23.99 11.51 -4.75
N LEU A 59 -23.35 10.35 -4.98
CA LEU A 59 -21.90 10.19 -4.88
C LEU A 59 -21.17 11.02 -5.95
N ALA A 60 -21.67 11.04 -7.18
CA ALA A 60 -21.09 11.85 -8.24
C ALA A 60 -21.19 13.36 -7.95
N GLU A 61 -22.30 13.82 -7.35
CA GLU A 61 -22.45 15.21 -6.93
C GLU A 61 -21.47 15.56 -5.81
N LEU A 62 -21.31 14.70 -4.80
CA LEU A 62 -20.28 14.86 -3.77
C LEU A 62 -18.89 14.93 -4.39
N GLY A 63 -18.60 14.06 -5.34
CA GLY A 63 -17.34 14.07 -6.09
C GLY A 63 -17.08 15.39 -6.81
N ARG A 64 -18.09 15.98 -7.44
CA ARG A 64 -18.00 17.31 -8.09
C ARG A 64 -17.71 18.41 -7.06
N LEU A 65 -18.37 18.39 -5.90
CA LEU A 65 -18.09 19.33 -4.82
C LEU A 65 -16.66 19.22 -4.33
N ILE A 66 -16.17 18.01 -4.06
CA ILE A 66 -14.77 17.77 -3.66
C ILE A 66 -13.79 18.32 -4.70
N LYS A 67 -14.00 18.01 -5.99
CA LYS A 67 -13.13 18.48 -7.10
C LYS A 67 -13.21 19.99 -7.30
N GLY A 68 -14.33 20.61 -7.00
CA GLY A 68 -14.50 22.07 -7.00
C GLY A 68 -13.65 22.75 -5.94
N GLU A 69 -13.62 22.19 -4.74
CA GLU A 69 -12.88 22.75 -3.59
C GLU A 69 -11.39 22.37 -3.60
N ILE A 70 -11.08 21.11 -3.97
CA ILE A 70 -9.73 20.55 -3.88
C ILE A 70 -9.28 20.06 -5.24
N GLN A 71 -8.59 20.91 -5.98
CA GLN A 71 -8.08 20.60 -7.30
C GLN A 71 -6.78 19.80 -7.25
N ALA A 72 -6.72 18.69 -8.02
CA ALA A 72 -5.52 17.91 -8.20
C ALA A 72 -4.69 18.41 -9.40
N ARG A 73 -3.38 18.42 -9.21
CA ARG A 73 -2.38 18.73 -10.25
C ARG A 73 -1.41 17.55 -10.36
N PRO A 74 -1.71 16.58 -11.22
CA PRO A 74 -0.86 15.40 -11.39
C PRO A 74 0.37 15.72 -12.22
N SER A 75 1.45 15.04 -11.89
CA SER A 75 2.68 14.93 -12.69
C SER A 75 3.10 13.46 -12.73
N LYS A 76 4.17 13.14 -13.45
CA LYS A 76 4.64 11.73 -13.58
C LYS A 76 4.87 11.03 -12.25
N THR A 77 5.39 11.75 -11.25
CA THR A 77 5.79 11.16 -9.95
C THR A 77 5.04 11.75 -8.76
N THR A 78 4.15 12.70 -8.98
CA THR A 78 3.50 13.44 -7.88
C THR A 78 2.09 13.86 -8.25
N VAL A 79 1.16 13.74 -7.32
CA VAL A 79 -0.12 14.44 -7.36
C VAL A 79 -0.12 15.48 -6.26
N SER A 80 -0.23 16.76 -6.62
CA SER A 80 -0.37 17.87 -5.68
C SER A 80 -1.80 18.35 -5.65
N PHE A 81 -2.28 18.80 -4.48
CA PHE A 81 -3.65 19.28 -4.29
C PHE A 81 -3.64 20.75 -3.88
N SER A 82 -4.71 21.48 -4.24
CA SER A 82 -4.84 22.91 -3.93
C SER A 82 -4.86 23.22 -2.43
N ASN A 83 -5.19 22.25 -1.57
CA ASN A 83 -5.14 22.37 -0.11
C ASN A 83 -3.71 22.22 0.48
N GLY A 84 -2.67 22.20 -0.35
CA GLY A 84 -1.28 22.05 0.06
C GLY A 84 -0.81 20.60 0.24
N SER A 85 -1.70 19.62 0.12
CA SER A 85 -1.35 18.19 0.22
C SER A 85 -0.65 17.68 -1.04
N LYS A 86 0.13 16.62 -0.90
CA LYS A 86 0.78 15.98 -2.05
C LYS A 86 1.09 14.51 -1.80
N ILE A 87 1.07 13.72 -2.85
CA ILE A 87 1.49 12.32 -2.87
C ILE A 87 2.62 12.18 -3.86
N THR A 88 3.80 11.73 -3.42
CA THR A 88 5.00 11.64 -4.24
C THR A 88 5.54 10.21 -4.27
N ALA A 89 5.85 9.69 -5.46
CA ALA A 89 6.50 8.40 -5.65
C ALA A 89 8.00 8.56 -5.95
N GLY A 90 8.79 7.62 -5.44
CA GLY A 90 10.23 7.57 -5.66
C GLY A 90 10.82 6.23 -5.26
N THR A 91 12.13 6.08 -5.39
CA THR A 91 12.84 4.84 -5.03
C THR A 91 13.49 4.88 -3.65
N SER A 92 13.66 6.04 -3.03
CA SER A 92 14.20 6.19 -1.67
C SER A 92 13.60 7.35 -0.87
N LEU A 93 13.15 8.43 -1.50
CA LEU A 93 12.49 9.61 -0.92
C LEU A 93 13.23 10.21 0.31
N ARG A 94 14.55 10.32 0.22
CA ARG A 94 15.35 10.96 1.27
C ARG A 94 15.05 12.47 1.38
N GLY A 95 15.07 12.99 2.62
CA GLY A 95 14.94 14.42 2.91
C GLY A 95 13.51 14.97 2.82
N GLY A 96 12.51 14.11 2.57
CA GLY A 96 11.10 14.48 2.67
C GLY A 96 10.60 14.37 4.11
N THR A 97 9.59 15.17 4.48
CA THR A 97 8.78 14.95 5.69
C THR A 97 7.43 14.43 5.25
N PHE A 98 7.02 13.30 5.81
CA PHE A 98 5.77 12.63 5.44
C PHE A 98 4.90 12.41 6.66
N GLN A 99 3.59 12.50 6.47
CA GLN A 99 2.59 12.04 7.42
C GLN A 99 2.13 10.63 7.10
N PHE A 100 2.29 10.19 5.85
CA PHE A 100 2.02 8.82 5.44
C PHE A 100 3.10 8.33 4.47
N LEU A 101 3.73 7.20 4.81
CA LEU A 101 4.72 6.55 3.95
C LEU A 101 4.27 5.14 3.60
N HIS A 102 4.21 4.83 2.30
CA HIS A 102 4.01 3.49 1.78
C HIS A 102 5.32 2.96 1.23
N VAL A 103 5.82 1.88 1.80
CA VAL A 103 7.02 1.16 1.32
C VAL A 103 6.57 -0.17 0.74
N SER A 104 6.53 -0.22 -0.59
CA SER A 104 6.10 -1.38 -1.36
C SER A 104 7.31 -2.24 -1.75
N GLU A 105 7.15 -3.55 -1.70
CA GLU A 105 8.13 -4.56 -2.12
C GLU A 105 9.50 -4.42 -1.44
N LEU A 106 9.52 -4.11 -0.12
CA LEU A 106 10.78 -4.02 0.62
C LEU A 106 11.57 -5.33 0.61
N GLY A 107 10.91 -6.49 0.53
CA GLY A 107 11.56 -7.80 0.40
C GLY A 107 12.42 -7.87 -0.84
N TYR A 108 11.86 -7.50 -2.00
CA TYR A 108 12.60 -7.41 -3.25
C TYR A 108 13.79 -6.44 -3.14
N VAL A 109 13.54 -5.25 -2.60
CA VAL A 109 14.60 -4.23 -2.45
C VAL A 109 15.71 -4.73 -1.53
N ALA A 110 15.36 -5.40 -0.42
CA ALA A 110 16.35 -5.94 0.53
C ALA A 110 17.19 -7.07 -0.07
N ALA A 111 16.59 -7.91 -0.92
CA ALA A 111 17.29 -9.00 -1.60
C ALA A 111 18.25 -8.52 -2.69
N HIS A 112 17.83 -7.54 -3.51
CA HIS A 112 18.56 -7.11 -4.71
C HIS A 112 19.37 -5.82 -4.55
N ALA A 113 19.02 -4.97 -3.57
CA ALA A 113 19.68 -3.70 -3.31
C ALA A 113 19.74 -3.39 -1.80
N PRO A 114 20.50 -4.19 -1.00
CA PRO A 114 20.48 -4.11 0.46
C PRO A 114 20.91 -2.75 1.03
N LEU A 115 21.78 -2.02 0.37
CA LEU A 115 22.16 -0.67 0.77
C LEU A 115 20.97 0.30 0.64
N ARG A 116 20.21 0.21 -0.44
CA ARG A 116 19.00 1.01 -0.63
C ARG A 116 17.91 0.63 0.39
N ALA A 117 17.74 -0.65 0.71
CA ALA A 117 16.82 -1.07 1.76
C ALA A 117 17.17 -0.43 3.11
N ARG A 118 18.46 -0.41 3.47
CA ARG A 118 18.93 0.32 4.66
C ARG A 118 18.63 1.81 4.60
N GLU A 119 18.87 2.45 3.45
CA GLU A 119 18.55 3.87 3.27
C GLU A 119 17.08 4.18 3.45
N ILE A 120 16.19 3.31 2.96
CA ILE A 120 14.74 3.46 3.15
C ILE A 120 14.41 3.41 4.63
N VAL A 121 14.91 2.41 5.36
CA VAL A 121 14.62 2.22 6.80
C VAL A 121 15.22 3.34 7.65
N THR A 122 16.48 3.69 7.42
CA THR A 122 17.18 4.70 8.25
C THR A 122 16.90 6.15 7.83
N GLY A 123 16.44 6.37 6.60
CA GLY A 123 16.18 7.69 6.05
C GLY A 123 14.68 7.97 5.93
N ALA A 124 14.02 7.36 4.95
CA ALA A 124 12.63 7.70 4.62
C ALA A 124 11.64 7.34 5.76
N MET A 125 11.79 6.17 6.41
CA MET A 125 10.91 5.80 7.51
C MET A 125 11.08 6.72 8.73
N ASN A 126 12.32 7.16 9.02
CA ASN A 126 12.60 8.09 10.12
C ASN A 126 12.18 9.54 9.79
N ALA A 127 11.87 9.84 8.54
CA ALA A 127 11.36 11.15 8.12
C ALA A 127 9.82 11.26 8.23
N VAL A 128 9.16 10.18 8.67
CA VAL A 128 7.72 10.20 8.95
C VAL A 128 7.48 10.90 10.28
N SER A 129 6.49 11.79 10.32
CA SER A 129 6.12 12.54 11.53
C SER A 129 5.72 11.57 12.66
N LYS A 130 5.86 12.02 13.92
CA LYS A 130 5.55 11.23 15.12
C LYS A 130 4.15 10.61 15.11
N ASP A 131 3.16 11.34 14.57
CA ASP A 131 1.77 10.90 14.47
C ASP A 131 1.44 10.38 13.07
N GLY A 132 2.47 10.09 12.28
CA GLY A 132 2.32 9.59 10.92
C GLY A 132 2.13 8.08 10.86
N VAL A 133 1.84 7.60 9.67
CA VAL A 133 1.58 6.20 9.38
C VAL A 133 2.64 5.68 8.41
N ILE A 134 3.18 4.50 8.69
CA ILE A 134 4.02 3.77 7.75
C ILE A 134 3.34 2.45 7.44
N VAL A 135 3.07 2.21 6.16
CA VAL A 135 2.64 0.90 5.66
C VAL A 135 3.78 0.28 4.86
N ARG A 136 4.22 -0.88 5.29
CA ARG A 136 5.20 -1.69 4.57
C ARG A 136 4.54 -2.97 4.10
N GLU A 137 4.61 -3.25 2.82
CA GLU A 137 4.10 -4.50 2.26
C GLU A 137 5.12 -5.12 1.31
N SER A 138 5.14 -6.45 1.28
CA SER A 138 6.00 -7.21 0.38
C SER A 138 5.55 -8.66 0.30
N THR A 139 5.80 -9.30 -0.83
CA THR A 139 5.95 -10.75 -0.89
C THR A 139 7.23 -11.17 -0.18
N HIS A 140 7.27 -12.44 0.26
CA HIS A 140 8.49 -12.99 0.84
C HIS A 140 9.52 -13.25 -0.27
N GLU A 141 10.72 -12.70 -0.09
CA GLU A 141 11.84 -12.89 -1.01
C GLU A 141 13.16 -12.94 -0.25
N GLY A 142 14.12 -13.70 -0.73
CA GLY A 142 15.46 -13.78 -0.18
C GLY A 142 15.66 -14.80 0.95
N GLY A 143 14.68 -15.64 1.28
CA GLY A 143 14.82 -16.68 2.31
C GLY A 143 14.71 -16.13 3.75
N LYS A 144 15.16 -16.92 4.75
CA LYS A 144 15.03 -16.60 6.19
C LYS A 144 16.18 -15.71 6.70
N PHE A 145 16.55 -14.68 5.96
CA PHE A 145 17.61 -13.74 6.34
C PHE A 145 17.40 -12.35 5.72
N GLY A 146 18.16 -11.38 6.22
CA GLY A 146 18.17 -10.01 5.72
C GLY A 146 17.12 -9.10 6.35
N LEU A 147 17.21 -7.81 6.03
CA LEU A 147 16.49 -6.73 6.71
C LEU A 147 14.97 -6.94 6.73
N ASN A 148 14.38 -7.31 5.58
CA ASN A 148 12.93 -7.50 5.51
C ASN A 148 12.47 -8.69 6.35
N TYR A 149 13.22 -9.80 6.33
CA TYR A 149 12.90 -10.98 7.15
C TYR A 149 12.98 -10.65 8.64
N GLU A 150 14.05 -10.00 9.08
CA GLU A 150 14.24 -9.62 10.50
C GLU A 150 13.13 -8.69 11.00
N MET A 151 12.78 -7.66 10.22
CA MET A 151 11.68 -6.75 10.55
C MET A 151 10.32 -7.47 10.58
N THR A 152 10.09 -8.41 9.66
CA THR A 152 8.85 -9.19 9.61
C THR A 152 8.77 -10.13 10.80
N LYS A 153 9.84 -10.87 11.11
CA LYS A 153 9.92 -11.76 12.26
C LYS A 153 9.65 -11.00 13.56
N ALA A 154 10.29 -9.85 13.76
CA ALA A 154 10.07 -9.02 14.94
C ALA A 154 8.60 -8.57 15.07
N SER A 155 7.94 -8.20 13.96
CA SER A 155 6.52 -7.84 13.99
C SER A 155 5.59 -9.04 14.24
N MET A 156 5.95 -10.25 13.77
CA MET A 156 5.21 -11.48 14.07
C MET A 156 5.27 -11.84 15.55
N GLU A 157 6.42 -11.64 16.20
CA GLU A 157 6.60 -11.88 17.64
C GLU A 157 5.75 -10.95 18.52
N MET A 158 5.23 -9.86 17.95
CA MET A 158 4.33 -8.92 18.62
C MET A 158 2.84 -9.27 18.46
N VAL A 159 2.48 -10.27 17.67
CA VAL A 159 1.07 -10.70 17.53
C VAL A 159 0.50 -11.13 18.87
N GLY A 160 -0.68 -10.60 19.20
CA GLY A 160 -1.34 -10.85 20.49
C GLY A 160 -0.79 -10.07 21.69
N LYS A 161 0.23 -9.23 21.51
CA LYS A 161 0.78 -8.37 22.55
C LYS A 161 0.28 -6.93 22.44
N PRO A 162 0.26 -6.15 23.52
CA PRO A 162 0.03 -4.71 23.46
C PRO A 162 1.09 -4.04 22.60
N LEU A 163 0.67 -3.20 21.66
CA LEU A 163 1.58 -2.45 20.78
C LEU A 163 1.69 -1.00 21.24
N SER A 164 2.92 -0.49 21.23
CA SER A 164 3.20 0.94 21.32
C SER A 164 3.14 1.61 19.94
N SER A 165 3.23 2.92 19.87
CA SER A 165 3.30 3.66 18.60
C SER A 165 4.57 3.40 17.78
N LEU A 166 5.56 2.73 18.35
CA LEU A 166 6.83 2.36 17.69
C LEU A 166 6.83 0.92 17.18
N ASP A 167 5.85 0.12 17.57
CA ASP A 167 5.76 -1.28 17.20
C ASP A 167 5.04 -1.48 15.87
N TRP A 168 5.47 -2.50 15.14
CA TRP A 168 4.84 -2.87 13.87
C TRP A 168 3.69 -3.84 14.12
N LYS A 169 2.49 -3.49 13.64
CA LYS A 169 1.37 -4.41 13.58
C LYS A 169 1.53 -5.31 12.37
N PHE A 170 1.58 -6.62 12.62
CA PHE A 170 1.71 -7.62 11.56
C PHE A 170 0.34 -8.00 10.98
N PHE A 171 0.27 -8.08 9.64
CA PHE A 171 -0.85 -8.62 8.90
C PHE A 171 -0.33 -9.64 7.88
N PHE A 172 -1.00 -10.77 7.79
CA PHE A 172 -0.70 -11.80 6.80
C PHE A 172 -1.93 -12.03 5.91
N PHE A 173 -1.71 -11.97 4.61
CA PHE A 173 -2.75 -12.19 3.59
C PHE A 173 -2.34 -13.39 2.72
N PRO A 174 -2.68 -14.62 3.11
CA PRO A 174 -2.31 -15.80 2.37
C PRO A 174 -3.08 -15.86 1.04
N TRP A 175 -2.36 -16.19 -0.04
CA TRP A 175 -2.94 -16.27 -1.38
C TRP A 175 -4.06 -17.31 -1.48
N TRP A 176 -3.96 -18.40 -0.71
CA TRP A 176 -4.95 -19.49 -0.72
C TRP A 176 -6.30 -19.11 -0.06
N LYS A 177 -6.42 -17.97 0.57
CA LYS A 177 -7.70 -17.42 1.05
C LYS A 177 -8.37 -16.50 0.03
N ASN A 178 -7.73 -16.25 -1.11
CA ASN A 178 -8.35 -15.48 -2.17
C ASN A 178 -9.23 -16.40 -3.03
N PRO A 179 -10.56 -16.16 -3.11
CA PRO A 179 -11.47 -17.01 -3.89
C PRO A 179 -11.17 -17.05 -5.39
N GLU A 180 -10.47 -16.06 -5.92
CA GLU A 180 -10.04 -16.04 -7.33
C GLU A 180 -8.90 -17.04 -7.66
N TYR A 181 -8.22 -17.57 -6.65
CA TYR A 181 -7.14 -18.56 -6.81
C TYR A 181 -7.60 -19.99 -6.52
N PHE A 182 -8.92 -20.23 -6.49
CA PHE A 182 -9.48 -21.56 -6.39
C PHE A 182 -9.72 -22.12 -7.80
N LEU A 183 -9.24 -23.34 -8.03
CA LEU A 183 -9.72 -24.23 -9.07
C LEU A 183 -10.57 -25.30 -8.40
N GLU A 184 -11.80 -25.52 -8.88
CA GLU A 184 -12.57 -26.68 -8.45
C GLU A 184 -11.81 -27.94 -8.87
N ALA A 185 -11.54 -28.82 -7.92
CA ALA A 185 -10.92 -30.10 -8.20
C ALA A 185 -11.90 -30.94 -9.02
N ASP A 186 -11.43 -31.48 -10.15
CA ASP A 186 -12.16 -32.47 -10.92
C ASP A 186 -12.23 -33.77 -10.09
N ASP A 187 -13.42 -34.29 -9.86
CA ASP A 187 -13.65 -35.49 -9.07
C ASP A 187 -12.92 -36.74 -9.63
N GLU A 188 -12.58 -36.73 -10.91
CA GLU A 188 -11.81 -37.81 -11.58
C GLU A 188 -10.30 -37.76 -11.29
N HIS A 189 -9.77 -36.60 -10.90
CA HIS A 189 -8.34 -36.37 -10.68
C HIS A 189 -8.04 -35.85 -9.27
N GLY A 190 -8.79 -36.31 -8.27
CA GLY A 190 -8.70 -35.88 -6.88
C GLY A 190 -7.26 -35.56 -6.47
N CYS A 191 -6.98 -34.32 -6.09
CA CYS A 191 -5.67 -33.90 -5.63
C CYS A 191 -5.33 -34.60 -4.33
N SER A 192 -4.49 -35.63 -4.39
CA SER A 192 -3.88 -36.23 -3.21
C SER A 192 -2.69 -35.36 -2.81
N PHE A 193 -2.82 -34.61 -1.75
CA PHE A 193 -1.69 -33.87 -1.17
C PHE A 193 -0.92 -34.78 -0.20
N PRO A 194 0.42 -34.65 -0.13
CA PRO A 194 1.21 -35.25 0.95
C PRO A 194 0.67 -34.81 2.33
N GLU A 195 0.71 -35.72 3.32
CA GLU A 195 0.14 -35.46 4.67
C GLU A 195 0.71 -34.22 5.36
N ASP A 196 1.99 -33.89 5.12
CA ASP A 196 2.63 -32.70 5.64
C ASP A 196 2.07 -31.40 5.01
N LEU A 197 1.66 -31.47 3.74
CA LEU A 197 1.03 -30.35 3.04
C LEU A 197 -0.45 -30.17 3.47
N GLN A 198 -1.20 -31.26 3.65
CA GLN A 198 -2.56 -31.22 4.18
C GLN A 198 -2.57 -30.55 5.56
N LYS A 199 -1.69 -30.98 6.45
CA LYS A 199 -1.58 -30.43 7.80
C LYS A 199 -1.22 -28.95 7.83
N TYR A 200 -0.44 -28.47 6.85
CA TYR A 200 -0.08 -27.06 6.72
C TYR A 200 -1.27 -26.16 6.33
N PHE A 201 -2.27 -26.70 5.64
CA PHE A 201 -3.47 -25.95 5.22
C PHE A 201 -4.66 -26.10 6.17
N GLU A 202 -4.63 -27.02 7.12
CA GLU A 202 -5.65 -27.23 8.13
C GLU A 202 -5.48 -26.32 9.37
N ASP A 203 -4.25 -25.82 9.63
CA ASP A 203 -3.90 -24.85 10.68
C ASP A 203 -4.06 -23.39 10.17
#